data_d180bc10700ea9af86156e6891e43bca
#
_entry.id   d180bc10700ea9af86156e6891e43bca
#
_cell.length_a   1.000
_cell.length_b   1.000
_cell.length_c   1.000
_cell.angle_alpha   90.00
_cell.angle_beta   90.00
_cell.angle_gamma   90.00
#
_symmetry.space_group_name_H-M   'P 1'
#
loop_
_entity.id
_entity.type
_entity.pdbx_description
1 polymer ?
#
loop_
_entity_poly.entity_id
_entity_poly.type
_entity_poly.pdbx_seq_one_letter_code
_entity_poly.pdbx_strand_id
1 'polypeptide(L)'
;MTQPAVLQPLKTWSHLAARRRKPSEYEIVSTNLHYSTDRPDAPFELDPNMPMALWFKQNRNASPLKHADWNGFRDPDEIIYRTYNMLQDGHENYVYGLFDQFSARGHDAMLDHGWARHLARLYAPGRYLFHALQMGSAYLCQIAPASTISNCGTYQTADTLRWLTHTAYRTRELSNSFDDLGFGAGERDKWENDPAWQGFRELVEKALVAYDWGESFVALNLVARPAVEEAVLRALGQAGRHNGDTLLGLLTDAQLADADRHRRWTGALVKFALQTEGNDKVLADWLAKWAPLGDAAIDAYCAHLPDSPGAAQAAKDGCAELRRSYGL
;
A
#
# COMPACT_ATOMS: atom_id res chain seq x y z
N MET A 1 10.78 -11.34 60.34
CA MET A 1 11.37 -10.56 59.26
C MET A 1 10.69 -11.02 57.98
N THR A 2 9.75 -10.26 57.45
CA THR A 2 9.08 -10.52 56.15
C THR A 2 10.06 -10.25 55.04
N GLN A 3 10.35 -11.23 54.19
CA GLN A 3 11.13 -11.02 52.97
C GLN A 3 10.49 -9.91 52.13
N PRO A 4 11.30 -8.96 51.59
CA PRO A 4 10.75 -7.94 50.71
C PRO A 4 10.13 -8.61 49.50
N ALA A 5 8.89 -8.24 49.18
CA ALA A 5 8.19 -8.71 47.99
C ALA A 5 9.05 -8.40 46.75
N VAL A 6 9.46 -9.43 46.03
CA VAL A 6 10.15 -9.27 44.74
C VAL A 6 9.14 -8.62 43.82
N LEU A 7 9.34 -7.34 43.53
CA LEU A 7 8.55 -6.63 42.52
C LEU A 7 8.72 -7.33 41.19
N GLN A 8 7.65 -7.94 40.71
CA GLN A 8 7.64 -8.51 39.34
C GLN A 8 7.84 -7.39 38.33
N PRO A 9 8.68 -7.59 37.29
CA PRO A 9 8.85 -6.60 36.24
C PRO A 9 7.50 -6.30 35.59
N LEU A 10 7.29 -5.04 35.25
CA LEU A 10 6.07 -4.58 34.57
C LEU A 10 5.78 -5.46 33.35
N LYS A 11 4.61 -6.08 33.29
CA LYS A 11 4.19 -7.00 32.20
C LYS A 11 4.33 -6.41 30.81
N THR A 12 4.32 -5.09 30.67
CA THR A 12 4.42 -4.34 29.41
C THR A 12 5.68 -4.63 28.59
N TRP A 13 6.77 -5.10 29.22
CA TRP A 13 8.04 -5.36 28.52
C TRP A 13 8.53 -6.80 28.69
N SER A 14 7.73 -7.67 29.22
CA SER A 14 8.14 -9.06 29.52
C SER A 14 8.62 -9.80 28.28
N HIS A 15 8.00 -9.55 27.11
CA HIS A 15 8.39 -10.10 25.80
C HIS A 15 9.74 -9.58 25.25
N LEU A 16 10.29 -8.52 25.87
CA LEU A 16 11.59 -7.92 25.51
C LEU A 16 12.64 -8.08 26.60
N ALA A 17 12.32 -8.81 27.68
CA ALA A 17 13.19 -8.94 28.85
C ALA A 17 14.60 -9.53 28.53
N ALA A 18 14.72 -10.34 27.50
CA ALA A 18 16.00 -10.88 27.04
C ALA A 18 16.93 -9.84 26.39
N ARG A 19 16.41 -8.71 25.97
CA ARG A 19 17.19 -7.61 25.38
C ARG A 19 17.80 -6.78 26.50
N ARG A 20 19.02 -6.99 26.90
CA ARG A 20 19.76 -6.37 28.04
C ARG A 20 19.84 -4.82 28.03
N ARG A 21 18.89 -4.11 27.44
CA ARG A 21 18.76 -2.66 27.38
C ARG A 21 17.29 -2.23 27.47
N LYS A 22 17.06 -0.98 27.86
CA LYS A 22 15.71 -0.40 27.83
C LYS A 22 15.21 -0.38 26.37
N PRO A 23 14.05 -0.99 26.07
CA PRO A 23 13.49 -0.98 24.73
C PRO A 23 13.01 0.42 24.34
N SER A 24 13.03 0.73 23.04
CA SER A 24 12.41 1.94 22.50
C SER A 24 10.88 1.82 22.52
N GLU A 25 10.18 2.96 22.38
CA GLU A 25 8.72 2.96 22.26
C GLU A 25 8.26 2.09 21.08
N TYR A 26 8.96 2.19 19.93
CA TYR A 26 8.69 1.35 18.76
C TYR A 26 8.78 -0.14 19.09
N GLU A 27 9.85 -0.58 19.76
CA GLU A 27 10.01 -1.99 20.13
C GLU A 27 8.90 -2.48 21.08
N ILE A 28 8.46 -1.64 22.02
CA ILE A 28 7.40 -2.00 22.98
C ILE A 28 6.08 -2.24 22.26
N VAL A 29 5.73 -1.40 21.29
CA VAL A 29 4.40 -1.40 20.66
C VAL A 29 4.34 -2.11 19.31
N SER A 30 5.45 -2.68 18.83
CA SER A 30 5.48 -3.32 17.51
C SER A 30 6.07 -4.74 17.50
N THR A 31 6.83 -5.15 18.51
CA THR A 31 7.56 -6.42 18.48
C THR A 31 6.79 -7.54 19.20
N ASN A 32 6.71 -8.72 18.58
CA ASN A 32 6.09 -9.94 19.14
C ASN A 32 4.62 -9.76 19.58
N LEU A 33 3.84 -8.94 18.91
CA LEU A 33 2.44 -8.65 19.26
C LEU A 33 1.42 -9.40 18.43
N HIS A 34 1.85 -10.25 17.49
CA HIS A 34 0.95 -11.02 16.66
C HIS A 34 0.73 -12.44 17.18
N TYR A 35 -0.37 -13.04 16.75
CA TYR A 35 -0.67 -14.43 17.05
C TYR A 35 0.33 -15.38 16.39
N SER A 36 0.85 -16.34 17.17
CA SER A 36 1.75 -17.40 16.69
C SER A 36 1.14 -18.77 16.91
N THR A 37 1.22 -19.62 15.90
CA THR A 37 0.80 -21.04 15.97
C THR A 37 1.89 -21.97 16.51
N ASP A 38 3.14 -21.49 16.58
CA ASP A 38 4.32 -22.32 16.79
C ASP A 38 5.02 -22.05 18.13
N ARG A 39 4.50 -21.11 18.92
CA ARG A 39 5.08 -20.75 20.22
C ARG A 39 4.34 -21.45 21.34
N PRO A 40 5.01 -22.34 22.10
CA PRO A 40 4.38 -23.05 23.22
C PRO A 40 4.02 -22.12 24.39
N ASP A 41 4.66 -20.96 24.47
CA ASP A 41 4.44 -19.90 25.48
C ASP A 41 3.53 -18.79 24.99
N ALA A 42 2.81 -18.98 23.89
CA ALA A 42 1.88 -18.00 23.35
C ALA A 42 0.81 -17.64 24.40
N PRO A 43 0.42 -16.36 24.54
CA PRO A 43 -0.50 -15.92 25.58
C PRO A 43 -1.94 -16.42 25.38
N PHE A 44 -2.24 -17.03 24.26
CA PHE A 44 -3.57 -17.55 23.92
C PHE A 44 -3.48 -19.03 23.54
N GLU A 45 -4.28 -19.84 24.23
CA GLU A 45 -4.54 -21.21 23.82
C GLU A 45 -5.61 -21.21 22.72
N LEU A 46 -5.20 -21.43 21.49
CA LEU A 46 -6.11 -21.61 20.36
C LEU A 46 -5.93 -23.03 19.81
N ASP A 47 -7.05 -23.66 19.50
CA ASP A 47 -7.05 -24.98 18.85
C ASP A 47 -6.24 -24.88 17.53
N PRO A 48 -5.16 -25.67 17.37
CA PRO A 48 -4.33 -25.66 16.17
C PRO A 48 -5.07 -26.10 14.91
N ASN A 49 -6.27 -26.65 15.03
CA ASN A 49 -7.13 -27.09 13.93
C ASN A 49 -8.22 -26.08 13.56
N MET A 50 -8.29 -24.95 14.24
CA MET A 50 -9.20 -23.86 13.82
C MET A 50 -8.87 -23.43 12.38
N PRO A 51 -9.89 -23.08 11.57
CA PRO A 51 -9.69 -22.67 10.17
C PRO A 51 -8.62 -21.58 10.01
N MET A 52 -8.60 -20.59 10.89
CA MET A 52 -7.60 -19.51 10.85
C MET A 52 -6.20 -20.00 11.22
N ALA A 53 -6.06 -20.94 12.17
CA ALA A 53 -4.75 -21.54 12.50
C ALA A 53 -4.20 -22.36 11.33
N LEU A 54 -5.06 -23.12 10.64
CA LEU A 54 -4.70 -23.86 9.42
C LEU A 54 -4.31 -22.89 8.29
N TRP A 55 -5.03 -21.78 8.13
CA TRP A 55 -4.71 -20.75 7.15
C TRP A 55 -3.32 -20.15 7.38
N PHE A 56 -2.97 -19.81 8.63
CA PHE A 56 -1.63 -19.31 8.98
C PHE A 56 -0.55 -20.37 8.73
N LYS A 57 -0.80 -21.63 9.07
CA LYS A 57 0.16 -22.71 8.79
C LYS A 57 0.44 -22.84 7.30
N GLN A 58 -0.61 -22.81 6.48
CA GLN A 58 -0.51 -22.95 5.03
C GLN A 58 0.09 -21.75 4.34
N ASN A 59 -0.41 -20.55 4.62
CA ASN A 59 -0.14 -19.36 3.82
C ASN A 59 0.91 -18.42 4.43
N ARG A 60 1.30 -18.64 5.69
CA ARG A 60 2.34 -17.88 6.38
C ARG A 60 3.56 -18.76 6.65
N ASN A 61 3.38 -19.81 7.44
CA ASN A 61 4.51 -20.61 7.93
C ASN A 61 5.09 -21.52 6.85
N ALA A 62 4.25 -22.04 5.93
CA ALA A 62 4.68 -22.87 4.80
C ALA A 62 5.23 -22.07 3.61
N SER A 63 5.14 -20.72 3.62
CA SER A 63 5.69 -19.88 2.55
C SER A 63 7.11 -20.31 2.17
N PRO A 64 7.46 -20.34 0.88
CA PRO A 64 8.85 -20.59 0.46
C PRO A 64 9.80 -19.44 0.82
N LEU A 65 9.29 -18.23 1.04
CA LEU A 65 10.10 -17.11 1.54
C LEU A 65 10.38 -17.32 3.03
N LYS A 66 11.64 -17.64 3.36
CA LYS A 66 12.05 -18.05 4.71
C LYS A 66 12.94 -17.01 5.37
N HIS A 67 12.88 -16.95 6.69
CA HIS A 67 13.83 -16.24 7.51
C HIS A 67 13.90 -16.90 8.90
N ALA A 68 15.09 -16.94 9.50
CA ALA A 68 15.28 -17.56 10.81
C ALA A 68 14.53 -16.80 11.92
N ASP A 69 14.44 -15.47 11.79
CA ASP A 69 13.73 -14.61 12.75
C ASP A 69 13.09 -13.42 12.03
N TRP A 70 11.82 -13.55 11.60
CA TRP A 70 11.06 -12.46 11.03
C TRP A 70 10.83 -11.30 12.02
N ASN A 71 10.83 -11.57 13.34
CA ASN A 71 10.71 -10.52 14.35
C ASN A 71 11.94 -9.61 14.45
N GLY A 72 13.04 -9.99 13.80
CA GLY A 72 14.22 -9.15 13.60
C GLY A 72 14.02 -8.02 12.60
N PHE A 73 12.99 -8.08 11.76
CA PHE A 73 12.68 -6.98 10.84
C PHE A 73 12.33 -5.70 11.61
N ARG A 74 12.86 -4.59 11.15
CA ARG A 74 12.61 -3.25 11.70
C ARG A 74 12.20 -2.29 10.59
N ASP A 75 11.08 -1.62 10.77
CA ASP A 75 10.66 -0.51 9.91
C ASP A 75 11.73 0.59 9.96
N PRO A 76 12.30 1.02 8.83
CA PRO A 76 13.32 2.07 8.80
C PRO A 76 12.82 3.41 9.36
N ASP A 77 11.53 3.69 9.25
CA ASP A 77 10.91 4.92 9.76
C ASP A 77 10.41 4.77 11.20
N GLU A 78 10.43 3.56 11.76
CA GLU A 78 9.97 3.24 13.13
C GLU A 78 8.59 3.83 13.46
N ILE A 79 7.68 3.79 12.48
CA ILE A 79 6.34 4.36 12.64
C ILE A 79 5.53 3.55 13.66
N ILE A 80 4.96 4.26 14.62
CA ILE A 80 4.00 3.76 15.59
C ILE A 80 2.67 4.51 15.46
N TYR A 81 1.60 4.00 16.05
CA TYR A 81 0.27 4.60 15.93
C TYR A 81 0.25 6.12 16.25
N ARG A 82 0.95 6.53 17.31
CA ARG A 82 1.01 7.96 17.70
C ARG A 82 1.70 8.81 16.63
N THR A 83 2.89 8.40 16.18
CA THR A 83 3.65 9.17 15.19
C THR A 83 2.99 9.14 13.81
N TYR A 84 2.34 8.02 13.45
CA TYR A 84 1.51 7.93 12.26
C TYR A 84 0.38 8.95 12.26
N ASN A 85 -0.41 9.02 13.35
CA ASN A 85 -1.51 9.97 13.45
C ASN A 85 -1.03 11.42 13.37
N MET A 86 0.07 11.77 14.04
CA MET A 86 0.64 13.12 13.96
C MET A 86 1.10 13.48 12.53
N LEU A 87 1.74 12.53 11.84
CA LEU A 87 2.17 12.72 10.46
C LEU A 87 0.97 12.94 9.54
N GLN A 88 -0.06 12.10 9.71
CA GLN A 88 -1.23 12.13 8.83
C GLN A 88 -2.19 13.25 9.12
N ASP A 89 -2.26 13.74 10.36
CA ASP A 89 -2.99 14.97 10.68
C ASP A 89 -2.45 16.17 9.86
N GLY A 90 -1.12 16.27 9.77
CA GLY A 90 -0.50 17.28 8.91
C GLY A 90 -0.81 17.12 7.42
N HIS A 91 -0.77 15.87 6.91
CA HIS A 91 -1.09 15.55 5.51
C HIS A 91 -2.58 15.81 5.19
N GLU A 92 -3.49 15.42 6.07
CA GLU A 92 -4.93 15.66 5.90
C GLU A 92 -5.24 17.17 5.89
N ASN A 93 -4.66 17.93 6.81
CA ASN A 93 -4.82 19.40 6.84
C ASN A 93 -4.31 20.04 5.53
N TYR A 94 -3.21 19.53 4.99
CA TYR A 94 -2.71 19.99 3.69
C TYR A 94 -3.69 19.68 2.55
N VAL A 95 -4.17 18.44 2.44
CA VAL A 95 -5.09 18.02 1.37
C VAL A 95 -6.43 18.72 1.47
N TYR A 96 -7.01 18.84 2.67
CA TYR A 96 -8.24 19.63 2.86
C TYR A 96 -8.05 21.10 2.53
N GLY A 97 -6.90 21.69 2.90
CA GLY A 97 -6.54 23.04 2.50
C GLY A 97 -6.47 23.23 0.98
N LEU A 98 -6.00 22.22 0.23
CA LEU A 98 -6.05 22.25 -1.24
C LEU A 98 -7.50 22.23 -1.73
N PHE A 99 -8.33 21.30 -1.26
CA PHE A 99 -9.74 21.27 -1.65
C PHE A 99 -10.44 22.60 -1.38
N ASP A 100 -10.30 23.18 -0.19
CA ASP A 100 -10.91 24.44 0.17
C ASP A 100 -10.44 25.60 -0.73
N GLN A 101 -9.12 25.71 -0.97
CA GLN A 101 -8.56 26.77 -1.80
C GLN A 101 -9.03 26.71 -3.26
N PHE A 102 -9.02 25.51 -3.83
CA PHE A 102 -9.36 25.32 -5.23
C PHE A 102 -10.87 25.40 -5.45
N SER A 103 -11.68 24.90 -4.52
CA SER A 103 -13.14 25.05 -4.53
C SER A 103 -13.56 26.50 -4.42
N ALA A 104 -12.97 27.29 -3.50
CA ALA A 104 -13.25 28.71 -3.34
C ALA A 104 -12.94 29.55 -4.60
N ARG A 105 -12.06 29.07 -5.47
CA ARG A 105 -11.70 29.70 -6.75
C ARG A 105 -12.53 29.17 -7.93
N GLY A 106 -13.43 28.21 -7.71
CA GLY A 106 -14.21 27.57 -8.77
C GLY A 106 -13.36 26.77 -9.76
N HIS A 107 -12.23 26.21 -9.31
CA HIS A 107 -11.23 25.56 -10.17
C HIS A 107 -11.83 24.47 -11.06
N ASP A 108 -12.61 23.55 -10.49
CA ASP A 108 -13.15 22.43 -11.25
C ASP A 108 -14.16 22.89 -12.33
N ALA A 109 -14.91 23.97 -12.07
CA ALA A 109 -15.80 24.55 -13.05
C ALA A 109 -15.08 25.28 -14.23
N MET A 110 -13.79 25.59 -14.08
CA MET A 110 -12.96 26.21 -15.12
C MET A 110 -12.18 25.20 -15.97
N LEU A 111 -12.21 23.91 -15.62
CA LEU A 111 -11.53 22.88 -16.39
C LEU A 111 -12.16 22.70 -17.77
N ASP A 112 -11.34 22.41 -18.76
CA ASP A 112 -11.82 22.03 -20.09
C ASP A 112 -12.72 20.79 -20.02
N HIS A 113 -13.83 20.79 -20.73
CA HIS A 113 -14.79 19.69 -20.74
C HIS A 113 -14.20 18.39 -21.30
N GLY A 114 -13.27 18.48 -22.27
CA GLY A 114 -12.51 17.32 -22.78
C GLY A 114 -11.64 16.72 -21.71
N TRP A 115 -10.94 17.55 -20.91
CA TRP A 115 -10.17 17.08 -19.77
C TRP A 115 -11.07 16.47 -18.68
N ALA A 116 -12.18 17.11 -18.34
CA ALA A 116 -13.14 16.58 -17.37
C ALA A 116 -13.66 15.19 -17.79
N ARG A 117 -13.82 14.92 -19.10
CA ARG A 117 -14.16 13.59 -19.63
C ARG A 117 -13.05 12.58 -19.38
N HIS A 118 -11.77 12.97 -19.47
CA HIS A 118 -10.66 12.11 -19.07
C HIS A 118 -10.67 11.84 -17.57
N LEU A 119 -10.97 12.83 -16.74
CA LEU A 119 -11.12 12.62 -15.28
C LEU A 119 -12.25 11.64 -14.95
N ALA A 120 -13.39 11.76 -15.62
CA ALA A 120 -14.50 10.80 -15.45
C ALA A 120 -14.13 9.37 -15.86
N ARG A 121 -13.19 9.22 -16.80
CA ARG A 121 -12.73 7.91 -17.31
C ARG A 121 -11.53 7.34 -16.54
N LEU A 122 -10.54 8.18 -16.21
CA LEU A 122 -9.22 7.72 -15.73
C LEU A 122 -8.93 8.07 -14.26
N TYR A 123 -9.62 9.06 -13.68
CA TYR A 123 -9.43 9.45 -12.28
C TYR A 123 -10.49 8.86 -11.36
N ALA A 124 -11.77 9.12 -11.64
CA ALA A 124 -12.86 8.74 -10.75
C ALA A 124 -12.98 7.22 -10.48
N PRO A 125 -12.78 6.31 -11.47
CA PRO A 125 -12.77 4.87 -11.20
C PRO A 125 -11.56 4.40 -10.38
N GLY A 126 -10.51 5.20 -10.23
CA GLY A 126 -9.32 4.91 -9.42
C GLY A 126 -9.66 4.53 -7.97
N ARG A 127 -10.82 4.96 -7.45
CA ARG A 127 -11.29 4.54 -6.12
C ARG A 127 -11.44 3.03 -5.97
N TYR A 128 -11.82 2.30 -7.04
CA TYR A 128 -11.92 0.84 -7.01
C TYR A 128 -10.54 0.20 -6.95
N LEU A 129 -9.59 0.74 -7.72
CA LEU A 129 -8.19 0.31 -7.67
C LEU A 129 -7.59 0.52 -6.28
N PHE A 130 -7.77 1.70 -5.69
CA PHE A 130 -7.29 1.99 -4.33
C PHE A 130 -7.96 1.11 -3.29
N HIS A 131 -9.25 0.78 -3.46
CA HIS A 131 -9.91 -0.19 -2.57
C HIS A 131 -9.29 -1.59 -2.66
N ALA A 132 -8.97 -2.07 -3.87
CA ALA A 132 -8.30 -3.36 -4.04
C ALA A 132 -6.89 -3.36 -3.40
N LEU A 133 -6.12 -2.28 -3.57
CA LEU A 133 -4.81 -2.12 -2.91
C LEU A 133 -4.95 -2.07 -1.38
N GLN A 134 -5.99 -1.42 -0.88
CA GLN A 134 -6.30 -1.36 0.55
C GLN A 134 -6.61 -2.76 1.10
N MET A 135 -7.45 -3.55 0.42
CA MET A 135 -7.75 -4.93 0.80
C MET A 135 -6.51 -5.81 0.81
N GLY A 136 -5.64 -5.72 -0.21
CA GLY A 136 -4.37 -6.43 -0.26
C GLY A 136 -3.44 -6.07 0.90
N SER A 137 -3.36 -4.77 1.24
CA SER A 137 -2.57 -4.30 2.39
C SER A 137 -3.13 -4.80 3.73
N ALA A 138 -4.45 -4.84 3.87
CA ALA A 138 -5.12 -5.38 5.06
C ALA A 138 -4.90 -6.90 5.19
N TYR A 139 -4.90 -7.63 4.06
CA TYR A 139 -4.54 -9.05 4.07
C TYR A 139 -3.09 -9.25 4.49
N LEU A 140 -2.16 -8.47 3.96
CA LEU A 140 -0.76 -8.53 4.37
C LEU A 140 -0.58 -8.21 5.86
N CYS A 141 -1.30 -7.21 6.39
CA CYS A 141 -1.33 -6.91 7.82
C CYS A 141 -1.71 -8.15 8.65
N GLN A 142 -2.72 -8.90 8.21
CA GLN A 142 -3.21 -10.09 8.92
C GLN A 142 -2.24 -11.28 8.81
N ILE A 143 -1.68 -11.53 7.62
CA ILE A 143 -0.96 -12.76 7.30
C ILE A 143 0.55 -12.68 7.54
N ALA A 144 1.12 -11.49 7.66
CA ALA A 144 2.57 -11.29 7.80
C ALA A 144 3.17 -12.11 8.96
N PRO A 145 4.42 -12.58 8.83
CA PRO A 145 5.04 -13.47 9.81
C PRO A 145 5.53 -12.76 11.08
N ALA A 146 5.54 -11.42 11.09
CA ALA A 146 5.95 -10.62 12.25
C ALA A 146 5.08 -9.38 12.42
N SER A 147 4.84 -8.99 13.66
CA SER A 147 4.02 -7.81 13.99
C SER A 147 4.63 -6.51 13.50
N THR A 148 5.93 -6.42 13.36
CA THR A 148 6.62 -5.27 12.75
C THR A 148 6.25 -5.09 11.28
N ILE A 149 6.11 -6.19 10.53
CA ILE A 149 5.65 -6.19 9.13
C ILE A 149 4.14 -5.88 9.08
N SER A 150 3.32 -6.50 9.95
CA SER A 150 1.89 -6.20 10.08
C SER A 150 1.64 -4.73 10.34
N ASN A 151 2.47 -4.10 11.17
CA ASN A 151 2.38 -2.67 11.49
C ASN A 151 2.59 -1.80 10.24
N CYS A 152 3.60 -2.10 9.41
CA CYS A 152 3.79 -1.43 8.12
C CYS A 152 2.57 -1.61 7.21
N GLY A 153 2.04 -2.83 7.11
CA GLY A 153 0.82 -3.13 6.35
C GLY A 153 -0.41 -2.37 6.84
N THR A 154 -0.53 -2.16 8.17
CA THR A 154 -1.63 -1.40 8.77
C THR A 154 -1.62 0.05 8.31
N TYR A 155 -0.48 0.73 8.38
CA TYR A 155 -0.38 2.14 7.95
C TYR A 155 -0.55 2.28 6.44
N GLN A 156 0.00 1.34 5.67
CA GLN A 156 -0.22 1.29 4.22
C GLN A 156 -1.70 1.11 3.86
N THR A 157 -2.44 0.31 4.65
CA THR A 157 -3.90 0.15 4.49
C THR A 157 -4.63 1.47 4.73
N ALA A 158 -4.29 2.16 5.82
CA ALA A 158 -4.91 3.43 6.19
C ALA A 158 -4.62 4.54 5.16
N ASP A 159 -3.38 4.64 4.66
CA ASP A 159 -3.02 5.60 3.60
C ASP A 159 -3.84 5.38 2.33
N THR A 160 -3.95 4.12 1.91
CA THR A 160 -4.69 3.80 0.69
C THR A 160 -6.19 4.06 0.83
N LEU A 161 -6.75 3.90 2.03
CA LEU A 161 -8.14 4.27 2.32
C LEU A 161 -8.35 5.78 2.23
N ARG A 162 -7.38 6.59 2.67
CA ARG A 162 -7.44 8.05 2.48
C ARG A 162 -7.37 8.44 1.02
N TRP A 163 -6.49 7.81 0.22
CA TRP A 163 -6.44 8.05 -1.23
C TRP A 163 -7.80 7.81 -1.90
N LEU A 164 -8.46 6.72 -1.52
CA LEU A 164 -9.83 6.40 -1.96
C LEU A 164 -10.80 7.51 -1.56
N THR A 165 -10.75 7.96 -0.30
CA THR A 165 -11.65 8.97 0.24
C THR A 165 -11.46 10.31 -0.47
N HIS A 166 -10.23 10.77 -0.68
CA HIS A 166 -9.93 12.00 -1.40
C HIS A 166 -10.40 11.93 -2.87
N THR A 167 -10.20 10.78 -3.52
CA THR A 167 -10.69 10.56 -4.88
C THR A 167 -12.22 10.61 -4.95
N ALA A 168 -12.90 10.00 -4.00
CA ALA A 168 -14.35 10.03 -3.92
C ALA A 168 -14.89 11.45 -3.64
N TYR A 169 -14.23 12.19 -2.74
CA TYR A 169 -14.57 13.59 -2.43
C TYR A 169 -14.46 14.46 -3.69
N ARG A 170 -13.32 14.45 -4.38
CA ARG A 170 -13.16 15.23 -5.61
C ARG A 170 -14.12 14.79 -6.72
N THR A 171 -14.38 13.48 -6.84
CA THR A 171 -15.39 12.97 -7.79
C THR A 171 -16.75 13.63 -7.55
N ARG A 172 -17.11 13.82 -6.27
CA ARG A 172 -18.37 14.52 -5.92
C ARG A 172 -18.33 15.99 -6.30
N GLU A 173 -17.22 16.71 -6.10
CA GLU A 173 -17.09 18.11 -6.53
C GLU A 173 -17.16 18.24 -8.04
N LEU A 174 -16.46 17.36 -8.78
CA LEU A 174 -16.54 17.31 -10.25
C LEU A 174 -17.97 17.04 -10.74
N SER A 175 -18.75 16.22 -10.02
CA SER A 175 -20.17 15.99 -10.38
C SER A 175 -21.05 17.24 -10.28
N ASN A 176 -20.67 18.21 -9.45
CA ASN A 176 -21.39 19.48 -9.34
C ASN A 176 -21.08 20.43 -10.51
N SER A 177 -19.91 20.26 -11.14
CA SER A 177 -19.46 21.09 -12.27
C SER A 177 -19.75 20.48 -13.64
N PHE A 178 -19.86 19.14 -13.73
CA PHE A 178 -20.02 18.37 -14.97
C PHE A 178 -21.08 17.27 -14.77
N ASP A 179 -22.34 17.66 -14.76
CA ASP A 179 -23.49 16.79 -14.52
C ASP A 179 -23.75 15.77 -15.67
N ASP A 180 -23.28 16.09 -16.89
CA ASP A 180 -23.40 15.26 -18.09
C ASP A 180 -22.36 14.15 -18.22
N LEU A 181 -21.28 14.16 -17.39
CA LEU A 181 -20.16 13.21 -17.50
C LEU A 181 -20.29 11.95 -16.63
N GLY A 182 -21.36 11.87 -15.83
CA GLY A 182 -21.70 10.70 -15.02
C GLY A 182 -20.79 10.45 -13.84
N PHE A 183 -20.13 11.49 -13.30
CA PHE A 183 -19.40 11.42 -12.05
C PHE A 183 -20.32 10.97 -10.90
N GLY A 184 -19.87 10.06 -10.08
CA GLY A 184 -20.63 9.49 -8.96
C GLY A 184 -21.55 8.32 -9.33
N ALA A 185 -21.77 8.05 -10.62
CA ALA A 185 -22.68 6.99 -11.09
C ALA A 185 -22.03 6.00 -12.07
N GLY A 186 -21.10 6.46 -12.91
CA GLY A 186 -20.54 5.68 -14.01
C GLY A 186 -19.22 4.96 -13.73
N GLU A 187 -18.63 5.15 -12.56
CA GLU A 187 -17.26 4.66 -12.28
C GLU A 187 -17.18 3.14 -12.21
N ARG A 188 -18.23 2.49 -11.70
CA ARG A 188 -18.26 1.03 -11.61
C ARG A 188 -18.25 0.39 -13.00
N ASP A 189 -19.07 0.89 -13.91
CA ASP A 189 -19.09 0.38 -15.28
C ASP A 189 -17.74 0.58 -15.96
N LYS A 190 -17.11 1.75 -15.78
CA LYS A 190 -15.77 2.01 -16.33
C LYS A 190 -14.73 1.06 -15.73
N TRP A 191 -14.73 0.85 -14.41
CA TRP A 191 -13.84 -0.11 -13.75
C TRP A 191 -14.02 -1.52 -14.30
N GLU A 192 -15.26 -1.95 -14.50
CA GLU A 192 -15.59 -3.31 -14.92
C GLU A 192 -15.37 -3.53 -16.44
N ASN A 193 -15.54 -2.50 -17.29
CA ASN A 193 -15.65 -2.68 -18.74
C ASN A 193 -14.71 -1.81 -19.59
N ASP A 194 -14.16 -0.69 -19.07
CA ASP A 194 -13.30 0.18 -19.87
C ASP A 194 -11.90 -0.46 -20.04
N PRO A 195 -11.38 -0.57 -21.27
CA PRO A 195 -10.07 -1.15 -21.56
C PRO A 195 -8.91 -0.52 -20.77
N ALA A 196 -8.99 0.76 -20.40
CA ALA A 196 -7.97 1.44 -19.62
C ALA A 196 -7.74 0.78 -18.24
N TRP A 197 -8.76 0.16 -17.68
CA TRP A 197 -8.73 -0.41 -16.34
C TRP A 197 -8.51 -1.92 -16.29
N GLN A 198 -8.71 -2.64 -17.42
CA GLN A 198 -8.72 -4.10 -17.38
C GLN A 198 -7.36 -4.71 -16.99
N GLY A 199 -6.26 -4.08 -17.37
CA GLY A 199 -4.93 -4.52 -16.94
C GLY A 199 -4.74 -4.39 -15.41
N PHE A 200 -5.09 -3.23 -14.83
CA PHE A 200 -5.06 -3.06 -13.38
C PHE A 200 -6.03 -3.97 -12.66
N ARG A 201 -7.24 -4.14 -13.19
CA ARG A 201 -8.23 -5.04 -12.63
C ARG A 201 -7.73 -6.48 -12.58
N GLU A 202 -7.19 -6.99 -13.68
CA GLU A 202 -6.60 -8.33 -13.73
C GLU A 202 -5.47 -8.49 -12.70
N LEU A 203 -4.56 -7.52 -12.64
CA LEU A 203 -3.43 -7.53 -11.71
C LEU A 203 -3.90 -7.60 -10.26
N VAL A 204 -4.80 -6.69 -9.84
CA VAL A 204 -5.19 -6.61 -8.42
C VAL A 204 -6.14 -7.74 -8.03
N GLU A 205 -7.08 -8.18 -8.89
CA GLU A 205 -7.96 -9.32 -8.61
C GLU A 205 -7.17 -10.63 -8.46
N LYS A 206 -6.13 -10.84 -9.28
CA LYS A 206 -5.20 -11.96 -9.10
C LYS A 206 -4.37 -11.82 -7.83
N ALA A 207 -3.89 -10.61 -7.50
CA ALA A 207 -3.12 -10.37 -6.28
C ALA A 207 -3.93 -10.64 -5.01
N LEU A 208 -5.22 -10.34 -4.99
CA LEU A 208 -6.11 -10.61 -3.85
C LEU A 208 -6.32 -12.11 -3.55
N VAL A 209 -6.01 -12.99 -4.50
CA VAL A 209 -6.05 -14.46 -4.31
C VAL A 209 -4.66 -15.11 -4.24
N ALA A 210 -3.60 -14.32 -4.20
CA ALA A 210 -2.26 -14.78 -3.86
C ALA A 210 -2.15 -14.91 -2.33
N TYR A 211 -2.54 -16.08 -1.83
CA TYR A 211 -2.71 -16.26 -0.38
C TYR A 211 -1.42 -16.47 0.40
N ASP A 212 -0.34 -16.93 -0.24
CA ASP A 212 0.97 -16.96 0.41
C ASP A 212 1.40 -15.53 0.76
N TRP A 213 1.83 -15.30 2.02
CA TRP A 213 2.16 -13.96 2.49
C TRP A 213 3.29 -13.30 1.69
N GLY A 214 4.32 -14.08 1.34
CA GLY A 214 5.49 -13.59 0.59
C GLY A 214 5.13 -13.29 -0.87
N GLU A 215 4.34 -14.17 -1.50
CA GLU A 215 3.82 -13.92 -2.85
C GLU A 215 2.88 -12.72 -2.87
N SER A 216 1.97 -12.60 -1.89
CA SER A 216 1.09 -11.44 -1.73
C SER A 216 1.89 -10.15 -1.56
N PHE A 217 2.96 -10.17 -0.75
CA PHE A 217 3.86 -9.03 -0.61
C PHE A 217 4.53 -8.65 -1.94
N VAL A 218 5.04 -9.61 -2.70
CA VAL A 218 5.66 -9.34 -4.02
C VAL A 218 4.63 -8.78 -5.00
N ALA A 219 3.48 -9.44 -5.14
CA ALA A 219 2.41 -8.99 -6.05
C ALA A 219 1.94 -7.57 -5.74
N LEU A 220 1.75 -7.27 -4.46
CA LEU A 220 1.26 -5.97 -4.01
C LEU A 220 2.36 -4.90 -4.02
N ASN A 221 3.46 -5.12 -3.28
CA ASN A 221 4.44 -4.06 -2.97
C ASN A 221 5.55 -3.91 -4.01
N LEU A 222 5.87 -4.97 -4.76
CA LEU A 222 6.93 -4.91 -5.78
C LEU A 222 6.37 -4.76 -7.20
N VAL A 223 5.05 -4.96 -7.40
CA VAL A 223 4.44 -4.88 -8.73
C VAL A 223 3.25 -3.95 -8.77
N ALA A 224 2.13 -4.25 -8.06
CA ALA A 224 0.90 -3.49 -8.22
C ALA A 224 1.03 -2.04 -7.75
N ARG A 225 1.60 -1.81 -6.57
CA ARG A 225 1.80 -0.44 -6.04
C ARG A 225 2.73 0.38 -6.90
N PRO A 226 3.94 -0.06 -7.27
CA PRO A 226 4.78 0.70 -8.19
C PRO A 226 4.11 1.03 -9.51
N ALA A 227 3.37 0.09 -10.10
CA ALA A 227 2.64 0.33 -11.35
C ALA A 227 1.57 1.43 -11.19
N VAL A 228 0.83 1.41 -10.07
CA VAL A 228 -0.16 2.45 -9.75
C VAL A 228 0.51 3.80 -9.48
N GLU A 229 1.58 3.82 -8.72
CA GLU A 229 2.31 5.04 -8.36
C GLU A 229 2.89 5.72 -9.60
N GLU A 230 3.43 4.96 -10.55
CA GLU A 230 4.01 5.52 -11.77
C GLU A 230 2.93 5.89 -12.82
N ALA A 231 1.95 5.02 -13.09
CA ALA A 231 0.96 5.27 -14.13
C ALA A 231 -0.23 6.11 -13.64
N VAL A 232 -0.82 5.76 -12.48
CA VAL A 232 -2.09 6.38 -12.02
C VAL A 232 -1.82 7.63 -11.18
N LEU A 233 -0.73 7.70 -10.42
CA LEU A 233 -0.41 8.91 -9.67
C LEU A 233 0.50 9.84 -10.45
N ARG A 234 1.69 9.40 -10.83
CA ARG A 234 2.69 10.28 -11.46
C ARG A 234 2.28 10.71 -12.87
N ALA A 235 1.98 9.76 -13.77
CA ALA A 235 1.68 10.12 -15.15
C ALA A 235 0.35 10.85 -15.30
N LEU A 236 -0.72 10.42 -14.62
CA LEU A 236 -1.99 11.15 -14.62
C LEU A 236 -1.86 12.52 -13.96
N GLY A 237 -1.10 12.65 -12.87
CA GLY A 237 -0.84 13.94 -12.22
C GLY A 237 -0.11 14.92 -13.14
N GLN A 238 0.85 14.44 -13.94
CA GLN A 238 1.53 15.23 -14.96
C GLN A 238 0.58 15.64 -16.11
N ALA A 239 -0.24 14.71 -16.60
CA ALA A 239 -1.27 15.01 -17.59
C ALA A 239 -2.24 16.09 -17.07
N GLY A 240 -2.62 16.00 -15.78
CA GLY A 240 -3.43 17.03 -15.12
C GLY A 240 -2.79 18.42 -15.19
N ARG A 241 -1.52 18.54 -14.85
CA ARG A 241 -0.80 19.83 -14.92
C ARG A 241 -0.74 20.38 -16.35
N HIS A 242 -0.53 19.54 -17.35
CA HIS A 242 -0.52 19.96 -18.75
C HIS A 242 -1.90 20.44 -19.22
N ASN A 243 -2.99 19.92 -18.64
CA ASN A 243 -4.36 20.28 -18.95
C ASN A 243 -4.95 21.33 -17.96
N GLY A 244 -4.11 22.05 -17.22
CA GLY A 244 -4.54 23.12 -16.30
C GLY A 244 -5.13 22.62 -14.97
N ASP A 245 -5.17 21.31 -14.73
CA ASP A 245 -5.65 20.70 -13.50
C ASP A 245 -4.52 20.61 -12.46
N THR A 246 -4.16 21.75 -11.92
CA THR A 246 -3.11 21.85 -10.89
C THR A 246 -3.51 21.12 -9.62
N LEU A 247 -4.80 21.11 -9.28
CA LEU A 247 -5.30 20.42 -8.08
C LEU A 247 -4.98 18.91 -8.16
N LEU A 248 -5.26 18.27 -9.30
CA LEU A 248 -4.92 16.86 -9.49
C LEU A 248 -3.44 16.60 -9.27
N GLY A 249 -2.60 17.45 -9.86
CA GLY A 249 -1.15 17.32 -9.68
C GLY A 249 -0.70 17.39 -8.23
N LEU A 250 -1.27 18.29 -7.43
CA LEU A 250 -0.93 18.44 -6.01
C LEU A 250 -1.49 17.28 -5.16
N LEU A 251 -2.69 16.79 -5.48
CA LEU A 251 -3.27 15.61 -4.80
C LEU A 251 -2.44 14.35 -5.05
N THR A 252 -1.98 14.13 -6.30
CA THR A 252 -1.13 12.98 -6.62
C THR A 252 0.25 13.10 -5.99
N ASP A 253 0.82 14.30 -5.85
CA ASP A 253 2.07 14.52 -5.10
C ASP A 253 1.91 14.15 -3.62
N ALA A 254 0.79 14.51 -2.99
CA ALA A 254 0.51 14.13 -1.61
C ALA A 254 0.40 12.59 -1.45
N GLN A 255 -0.23 11.91 -2.41
CA GLN A 255 -0.29 10.44 -2.43
C GLN A 255 1.09 9.80 -2.64
N LEU A 256 1.94 10.37 -3.49
CA LEU A 256 3.31 9.91 -3.71
C LEU A 256 4.20 10.11 -2.47
N ALA A 257 3.96 11.12 -1.65
CA ALA A 257 4.66 11.30 -0.37
C ALA A 257 4.37 10.17 0.63
N ASP A 258 3.12 9.66 0.66
CA ASP A 258 2.80 8.43 1.40
C ASP A 258 3.48 7.21 0.78
N ALA A 259 3.47 7.10 -0.55
CA ALA A 259 4.10 6.01 -1.29
C ALA A 259 5.61 5.89 -1.01
N ASP A 260 6.32 7.00 -0.81
CA ASP A 260 7.74 6.99 -0.46
C ASP A 260 8.01 6.25 0.87
N ARG A 261 7.13 6.36 1.86
CA ARG A 261 7.21 5.57 3.09
C ARG A 261 6.99 4.08 2.81
N HIS A 262 6.00 3.77 1.96
CA HIS A 262 5.75 2.38 1.56
C HIS A 262 6.95 1.77 0.84
N ARG A 263 7.61 2.52 -0.02
CA ARG A 263 8.83 2.11 -0.74
C ARG A 263 9.99 1.84 0.23
N ARG A 264 10.16 2.68 1.28
CA ARG A 264 11.25 2.51 2.24
C ARG A 264 11.12 1.21 3.03
N TRP A 265 9.95 0.94 3.63
CA TRP A 265 9.79 -0.31 4.38
C TRP A 265 9.79 -1.54 3.46
N THR A 266 9.24 -1.44 2.26
CA THR A 266 9.28 -2.50 1.24
C THR A 266 10.73 -2.87 0.90
N GLY A 267 11.56 -1.88 0.57
CA GLY A 267 12.97 -2.11 0.26
C GLY A 267 13.76 -2.67 1.46
N ALA A 268 13.45 -2.20 2.67
CA ALA A 268 14.05 -2.75 3.88
C ALA A 268 13.67 -4.22 4.11
N LEU A 269 12.40 -4.58 3.87
CA LEU A 269 11.93 -5.97 4.00
C LEU A 269 12.55 -6.90 2.94
N VAL A 270 12.67 -6.44 1.69
CA VAL A 270 13.38 -7.18 0.64
C VAL A 270 14.83 -7.43 1.04
N LYS A 271 15.56 -6.39 1.45
CA LYS A 271 16.95 -6.53 1.89
C LYS A 271 17.11 -7.45 3.11
N PHE A 272 16.14 -7.42 4.01
CA PHE A 272 16.11 -8.32 5.16
C PHE A 272 15.86 -9.78 4.73
N ALA A 273 14.92 -10.00 3.82
CA ALA A 273 14.64 -11.33 3.28
C ALA A 273 15.84 -11.92 2.51
N LEU A 274 16.56 -11.10 1.74
CA LEU A 274 17.75 -11.50 0.96
C LEU A 274 18.95 -11.93 1.84
N GLN A 275 18.90 -11.74 3.15
CA GLN A 275 19.91 -12.29 4.07
C GLN A 275 19.83 -13.82 4.18
N THR A 276 18.71 -14.42 3.75
CA THR A 276 18.52 -15.86 3.77
C THR A 276 18.77 -16.45 2.38
N GLU A 277 19.66 -17.42 2.29
CA GLU A 277 20.00 -18.12 1.05
C GLU A 277 18.77 -18.76 0.41
N GLY A 278 18.64 -18.61 -0.90
CA GLY A 278 17.54 -19.14 -1.71
C GLY A 278 16.33 -18.19 -1.84
N ASN A 279 16.22 -17.14 -1.01
CA ASN A 279 15.14 -16.17 -1.12
C ASN A 279 15.26 -15.30 -2.38
N ASP A 280 16.47 -15.06 -2.87
CA ASP A 280 16.72 -14.38 -4.15
C ASP A 280 15.99 -15.07 -5.30
N LYS A 281 16.09 -16.41 -5.36
CA LYS A 281 15.38 -17.21 -6.37
C LYS A 281 13.86 -17.14 -6.17
N VAL A 282 13.37 -17.27 -4.94
CA VAL A 282 11.94 -17.20 -4.64
C VAL A 282 11.35 -15.85 -5.10
N LEU A 283 12.03 -14.75 -4.77
CA LEU A 283 11.61 -13.41 -5.18
C LEU A 283 11.66 -13.24 -6.69
N ALA A 284 12.72 -13.74 -7.35
CA ALA A 284 12.85 -13.70 -8.82
C ALA A 284 11.74 -14.49 -9.52
N ASP A 285 11.42 -15.68 -9.04
CA ASP A 285 10.36 -16.54 -9.62
C ASP A 285 8.98 -15.84 -9.50
N TRP A 286 8.69 -15.22 -8.36
CA TRP A 286 7.45 -14.44 -8.20
C TRP A 286 7.45 -13.17 -9.04
N LEU A 287 8.56 -12.44 -9.13
CA LEU A 287 8.64 -11.27 -10.01
C LEU A 287 8.45 -11.65 -11.48
N ALA A 288 9.01 -12.78 -11.93
CA ALA A 288 8.79 -13.28 -13.29
C ALA A 288 7.31 -13.58 -13.58
N LYS A 289 6.55 -14.00 -12.54
CA LYS A 289 5.10 -14.22 -12.65
C LYS A 289 4.31 -12.91 -12.69
N TRP A 290 4.65 -11.95 -11.81
CA TRP A 290 3.80 -10.78 -11.53
C TRP A 290 4.17 -9.54 -12.35
N ALA A 291 5.46 -9.29 -12.65
CA ALA A 291 5.88 -8.08 -13.35
C ALA A 291 5.23 -7.92 -14.74
N PRO A 292 5.04 -8.97 -15.55
CA PRO A 292 4.35 -8.84 -16.83
C PRO A 292 2.90 -8.33 -16.71
N LEU A 293 2.20 -8.67 -15.62
CA LEU A 293 0.85 -8.16 -15.35
C LEU A 293 0.88 -6.67 -14.98
N GLY A 294 1.90 -6.25 -14.23
CA GLY A 294 2.13 -4.83 -13.93
C GLY A 294 2.41 -4.01 -15.20
N ASP A 295 3.28 -4.52 -16.06
CA ASP A 295 3.63 -3.86 -17.32
C ASP A 295 2.41 -3.76 -18.27
N ALA A 296 1.61 -4.83 -18.36
CA ALA A 296 0.37 -4.82 -19.14
C ALA A 296 -0.66 -3.83 -18.58
N ALA A 297 -0.76 -3.70 -17.25
CA ALA A 297 -1.63 -2.72 -16.62
C ALA A 297 -1.19 -1.27 -16.91
N ILE A 298 0.11 -0.99 -16.87
CA ILE A 298 0.69 0.30 -17.23
C ILE A 298 0.39 0.62 -18.70
N ASP A 299 0.65 -0.33 -19.60
CA ASP A 299 0.42 -0.14 -21.03
C ASP A 299 -1.06 0.17 -21.33
N ALA A 300 -1.97 -0.63 -20.78
CA ALA A 300 -3.40 -0.44 -20.96
C ALA A 300 -3.88 0.94 -20.47
N TYR A 301 -3.45 1.36 -19.30
CA TYR A 301 -3.86 2.64 -18.71
C TYR A 301 -3.23 3.85 -19.44
N CYS A 302 -1.93 3.82 -19.63
CA CYS A 302 -1.18 4.93 -20.24
C CYS A 302 -1.54 5.16 -21.72
N ALA A 303 -2.00 4.14 -22.44
CA ALA A 303 -2.51 4.28 -23.82
C ALA A 303 -3.70 5.25 -23.92
N HIS A 304 -4.36 5.55 -22.82
CA HIS A 304 -5.53 6.43 -22.77
C HIS A 304 -5.26 7.79 -22.12
N LEU A 305 -4.02 8.04 -21.66
CA LEU A 305 -3.61 9.34 -21.12
C LEU A 305 -3.47 10.35 -22.27
N PRO A 306 -4.14 11.50 -22.21
CA PRO A 306 -4.01 12.53 -23.24
C PRO A 306 -2.61 13.15 -23.19
N ASP A 307 -2.08 13.50 -24.35
CA ASP A 307 -0.83 14.26 -24.54
C ASP A 307 0.37 13.75 -23.70
N SER A 308 0.44 12.42 -23.50
CA SER A 308 1.44 11.80 -22.64
C SER A 308 2.29 10.74 -23.41
N PRO A 309 2.95 11.13 -24.50
CA PRO A 309 3.78 10.19 -25.26
C PRO A 309 4.92 9.67 -24.38
N GLY A 310 5.14 8.35 -24.39
CA GLY A 310 6.19 7.72 -23.58
C GLY A 310 5.86 7.47 -22.11
N ALA A 311 4.66 7.86 -21.62
CA ALA A 311 4.27 7.67 -20.24
C ALA A 311 4.33 6.19 -19.80
N ALA A 312 3.90 5.26 -20.66
CA ALA A 312 3.96 3.83 -20.36
C ALA A 312 5.41 3.35 -20.17
N GLN A 313 6.32 3.75 -21.08
CA GLN A 313 7.73 3.36 -20.95
C GLN A 313 8.37 3.96 -19.71
N ALA A 314 8.14 5.25 -19.44
CA ALA A 314 8.65 5.91 -18.25
C ALA A 314 8.16 5.24 -16.95
N ALA A 315 6.88 4.84 -16.90
CA ALA A 315 6.30 4.15 -15.74
C ALA A 315 6.93 2.75 -15.54
N LYS A 316 7.12 1.98 -16.63
CA LYS A 316 7.81 0.68 -16.55
C LYS A 316 9.27 0.82 -16.13
N ASP A 317 9.98 1.82 -16.65
CA ASP A 317 11.36 2.10 -16.27
C ASP A 317 11.45 2.49 -14.78
N GLY A 318 10.52 3.30 -14.27
CA GLY A 318 10.42 3.65 -12.86
C GLY A 318 10.20 2.42 -11.96
N CYS A 319 9.30 1.52 -12.36
CA CYS A 319 9.08 0.26 -11.64
C CYS A 319 10.32 -0.64 -11.63
N ALA A 320 11.02 -0.75 -12.77
CA ALA A 320 12.26 -1.53 -12.89
C ALA A 320 13.39 -0.93 -12.05
N GLU A 321 13.56 0.40 -12.07
CA GLU A 321 14.55 1.11 -11.25
C GLU A 321 14.31 0.89 -9.76
N LEU A 322 13.05 0.97 -9.33
CA LEU A 322 12.70 0.72 -7.94
C LEU A 322 13.11 -0.70 -7.50
N ARG A 323 12.81 -1.73 -8.31
CA ARG A 323 13.21 -3.11 -8.03
C ARG A 323 14.73 -3.26 -7.97
N ARG A 324 15.45 -2.67 -8.93
CA ARG A 324 16.93 -2.65 -8.91
C ARG A 324 17.49 -2.00 -7.64
N SER A 325 16.88 -0.93 -7.14
CA SER A 325 17.32 -0.25 -5.91
C SER A 325 17.18 -1.12 -4.65
N TYR A 326 16.34 -2.16 -4.72
CA TYR A 326 16.17 -3.15 -3.65
C TYR A 326 17.13 -4.34 -3.78
N GLY A 327 17.81 -4.49 -4.93
CA GLY A 327 18.71 -5.61 -5.22
C GLY A 327 18.04 -6.76 -5.98
N LEU A 328 16.95 -6.45 -6.71
CA LEU A 328 16.16 -7.42 -7.49
C LEU A 328 16.30 -7.19 -9.00
#